data_7111568e691b56e8e0e0971b79a4df0a
#
_entry.id   7111568e691b56e8e0e0971b79a4df0a
#
_cell.length_a   1.000
_cell.length_b   1.000
_cell.length_c   1.000
_cell.angle_alpha   90.00
_cell.angle_beta   90.00
_cell.angle_gamma   90.00
#
_symmetry.space_group_name_H-M   'P 1'
#
loop_
_entity.id
_entity.type
_entity.pdbx_description
1 polymer ?
#
loop_
_entity_poly.entity_id
_entity_poly.type
_entity_poly.pdbx_seq_one_letter_code
_entity_poly.pdbx_strand_id
1 'polypeptide(L)'
;MANVLKRDKKVAVISMLLEGSSVRSIERLTGVHRDTILRLMVRVAAACADFSDRTLRDLNCSRIEVDEIWAFVGKKSKNVQEDDDWSRVGDQYTFVALDPETKLIPSYTVGKRTTYTAQTFINDLASRMRNRIQISSDGFAPYCHTIATAFGQQVDYATIVKEYAETPAGRGRYSPPKVISYEKEDLIGTPDMDLVSTSYVERSNLSIRMHCRRLTRLTNAFSKKLENLKAAMDLYFCFYNFVRFHRAIRCTPAMEAGVKKTALSIGDLVDMAA
;
A
#
# COMPACT_ATOMS: atom_id res chain seq x y z
N MET A 1 36.61 11.94 9.19
CA MET A 1 35.92 11.28 8.07
C MET A 1 34.54 10.84 8.54
N ALA A 2 33.48 11.14 7.81
CA ALA A 2 32.13 10.67 8.16
C ALA A 2 32.10 9.15 8.12
N ASN A 3 31.57 8.51 9.17
CA ASN A 3 31.47 7.06 9.25
C ASN A 3 30.33 6.59 8.32
N VAL A 4 30.65 6.36 7.06
CA VAL A 4 29.69 5.93 6.02
C VAL A 4 29.41 4.43 6.19
N LEU A 5 28.14 4.07 6.33
CA LEU A 5 27.72 2.67 6.45
C LEU A 5 28.12 1.88 5.19
N LYS A 6 28.82 0.74 5.36
CA LYS A 6 29.19 -0.14 4.25
C LYS A 6 27.93 -0.67 3.54
N ARG A 7 28.03 -0.92 2.22
CA ARG A 7 26.92 -1.40 1.37
C ARG A 7 26.21 -2.62 1.96
N ASP A 8 26.95 -3.65 2.34
CA ASP A 8 26.35 -4.89 2.87
C ASP A 8 25.55 -4.65 4.14
N LYS A 9 25.99 -3.73 4.98
CA LYS A 9 25.28 -3.34 6.19
C LYS A 9 24.01 -2.54 5.87
N LYS A 10 24.01 -1.72 4.80
CA LYS A 10 22.80 -1.04 4.30
C LYS A 10 21.79 -2.06 3.77
N VAL A 11 22.25 -3.03 2.97
CA VAL A 11 21.40 -4.12 2.43
C VAL A 11 20.78 -4.92 3.58
N ALA A 12 21.55 -5.33 4.57
CA ALA A 12 21.05 -6.07 5.73
C ALA A 12 19.96 -5.28 6.50
N VAL A 13 20.17 -3.98 6.73
CA VAL A 13 19.19 -3.11 7.41
C VAL A 13 17.90 -3.00 6.60
N ILE A 14 17.99 -2.78 5.29
CA ILE A 14 16.81 -2.66 4.42
C ILE A 14 16.07 -4.00 4.33
N SER A 15 16.78 -5.13 4.20
CA SER A 15 16.16 -6.47 4.21
C SER A 15 15.36 -6.72 5.48
N MET A 16 15.92 -6.41 6.64
CA MET A 16 15.23 -6.59 7.93
C MET A 16 14.00 -5.68 8.05
N LEU A 17 14.03 -4.46 7.52
CA LEU A 17 12.85 -3.57 7.48
C LEU A 17 11.72 -4.17 6.64
N LEU A 18 12.05 -4.74 5.49
CA LEU A 18 11.12 -5.37 4.54
C LEU A 18 10.54 -6.69 5.04
N GLU A 19 11.25 -7.37 5.95
CA GLU A 19 10.76 -8.55 6.67
C GLU A 19 10.01 -8.21 7.97
N GLY A 20 9.60 -6.96 8.15
CA GLY A 20 8.78 -6.52 9.27
C GLY A 20 9.51 -6.43 10.62
N SER A 21 10.84 -6.42 10.62
CA SER A 21 11.62 -6.23 11.84
C SER A 21 11.44 -4.82 12.40
N SER A 22 11.38 -4.71 13.74
CA SER A 22 11.32 -3.41 14.37
C SER A 22 12.67 -2.68 14.29
N VAL A 23 12.66 -1.35 14.21
CA VAL A 23 13.88 -0.53 14.20
C VAL A 23 14.79 -0.85 15.38
N ARG A 24 14.21 -1.08 16.57
CA ARG A 24 14.98 -1.48 17.77
C ARG A 24 15.58 -2.88 17.65
N SER A 25 14.90 -3.82 16.99
CA SER A 25 15.47 -5.14 16.73
C SER A 25 16.64 -5.05 15.75
N ILE A 26 16.49 -4.27 14.69
CA ILE A 26 17.55 -4.04 13.72
C ILE A 26 18.77 -3.38 14.36
N GLU A 27 18.56 -2.37 15.22
CA GLU A 27 19.64 -1.74 16.00
C GLU A 27 20.41 -2.77 16.83
N ARG A 28 19.72 -3.66 17.56
CA ARG A 28 20.38 -4.72 18.37
C ARG A 28 21.13 -5.74 17.52
N LEU A 29 20.58 -6.12 16.37
CA LEU A 29 21.16 -7.16 15.50
C LEU A 29 22.34 -6.65 14.68
N THR A 30 22.31 -5.38 14.25
CA THR A 30 23.29 -4.82 13.32
C THR A 30 24.31 -3.89 13.99
N GLY A 31 24.01 -3.40 15.19
CA GLY A 31 24.76 -2.33 15.86
C GLY A 31 24.60 -0.95 15.19
N VAL A 32 23.70 -0.82 14.21
CA VAL A 32 23.42 0.46 13.54
C VAL A 32 22.41 1.24 14.35
N HIS A 33 22.75 2.48 14.73
CA HIS A 33 21.87 3.33 15.53
C HIS A 33 20.54 3.57 14.80
N ARG A 34 19.44 3.53 15.56
CA ARG A 34 18.05 3.66 15.04
C ARG A 34 17.82 4.89 14.16
N ASP A 35 18.45 6.04 14.47
CA ASP A 35 18.29 7.26 13.64
C ASP A 35 19.00 7.11 12.28
N THR A 36 20.08 6.33 12.24
CA THR A 36 20.78 5.99 10.98
C THR A 36 19.93 5.03 10.15
N ILE A 37 19.27 4.05 10.80
CA ILE A 37 18.31 3.13 10.15
C ILE A 37 17.16 3.92 9.52
N LEU A 38 16.56 4.86 10.27
CA LEU A 38 15.46 5.68 9.78
C LEU A 38 15.86 6.60 8.63
N ARG A 39 17.03 7.26 8.73
CA ARG A 39 17.56 8.10 7.63
C ARG A 39 17.87 7.28 6.38
N LEU A 40 18.44 6.07 6.55
CA LEU A 40 18.69 5.16 5.44
C LEU A 40 17.38 4.75 4.76
N MET A 41 16.37 4.34 5.55
CA MET A 41 15.04 3.98 5.05
C MET A 41 14.43 5.10 4.22
N VAL A 42 14.41 6.34 4.73
CA VAL A 42 13.83 7.49 4.01
C VAL A 42 14.56 7.75 2.70
N ARG A 43 15.90 7.69 2.69
CA ARG A 43 16.69 7.91 1.49
C ARG A 43 16.46 6.83 0.43
N VAL A 44 16.49 5.54 0.81
CA VAL A 44 16.24 4.43 -0.14
C VAL A 44 14.79 4.48 -0.62
N ALA A 45 13.85 4.77 0.25
CA ALA A 45 12.44 4.90 -0.11
C ALA A 45 12.18 5.99 -1.15
N ALA A 46 12.84 7.16 -1.03
CA ALA A 46 12.71 8.23 -2.00
C ALA A 46 13.18 7.79 -3.41
N ALA A 47 14.30 7.07 -3.50
CA ALA A 47 14.78 6.51 -4.76
C ALA A 47 13.84 5.42 -5.31
N CYS A 48 13.26 4.59 -4.42
CA CYS A 48 12.25 3.60 -4.77
C CYS A 48 10.97 4.23 -5.32
N ALA A 49 10.48 5.31 -4.70
CA ALA A 49 9.30 6.03 -5.15
C ALA A 49 9.51 6.62 -6.55
N ASP A 50 10.63 7.32 -6.76
CA ASP A 50 11.00 7.90 -8.05
C ASP A 50 11.18 6.82 -9.15
N PHE A 51 11.84 5.70 -8.82
CA PHE A 51 11.96 4.57 -9.74
C PHE A 51 10.59 3.97 -10.10
N SER A 52 9.73 3.74 -9.11
CA SER A 52 8.38 3.18 -9.32
C SER A 52 7.52 4.13 -10.15
N ASP A 53 7.58 5.44 -9.88
CA ASP A 53 6.80 6.45 -10.61
C ASP A 53 7.16 6.50 -12.10
N ARG A 54 8.44 6.42 -12.43
CA ARG A 54 8.91 6.40 -13.83
C ARG A 54 8.66 5.08 -14.54
N THR A 55 8.66 3.97 -13.80
CA THR A 55 8.60 2.63 -14.39
C THR A 55 7.16 2.13 -14.56
N LEU A 56 6.26 2.48 -13.63
CA LEU A 56 4.86 2.05 -13.65
C LEU A 56 4.02 3.05 -14.47
N ARG A 57 4.19 3.07 -15.79
CA ARG A 57 3.48 3.89 -16.76
C ARG A 57 3.01 3.03 -17.93
N ASP A 58 2.00 3.51 -18.66
CA ASP A 58 1.43 2.83 -19.83
C ASP A 58 1.01 1.38 -19.55
N LEU A 59 0.46 1.15 -18.35
CA LEU A 59 0.08 -0.17 -17.88
C LEU A 59 -1.16 -0.67 -18.60
N ASN A 60 -1.16 -1.96 -18.94
CA ASN A 60 -2.30 -2.65 -19.53
C ASN A 60 -2.91 -3.59 -18.49
N CYS A 61 -3.79 -3.07 -17.64
CA CYS A 61 -4.55 -3.84 -16.67
C CYS A 61 -5.98 -4.02 -17.17
N SER A 62 -6.57 -5.21 -17.00
CA SER A 62 -7.97 -5.44 -17.32
C SER A 62 -8.90 -4.96 -16.21
N ARG A 63 -8.49 -5.18 -14.97
CA ARG A 63 -9.25 -4.80 -13.78
C ARG A 63 -8.34 -4.42 -12.62
N ILE A 64 -8.88 -3.60 -11.72
CA ILE A 64 -8.21 -3.12 -10.51
C ILE A 64 -9.17 -3.25 -9.33
N GLU A 65 -8.68 -3.76 -8.23
CA GLU A 65 -9.35 -3.69 -6.92
C GLU A 65 -8.72 -2.58 -6.09
N VAL A 66 -9.53 -1.75 -5.42
CA VAL A 66 -9.06 -0.67 -4.53
C VAL A 66 -9.61 -0.83 -3.12
N ASP A 67 -8.76 -0.55 -2.12
CA ASP A 67 -9.11 -0.59 -0.69
C ASP A 67 -8.15 0.28 0.13
N GLU A 68 -8.47 0.57 1.41
CA GLU A 68 -7.65 1.37 2.30
C GLU A 68 -7.17 0.59 3.52
N ILE A 69 -5.89 0.76 3.84
CA ILE A 69 -5.29 0.22 5.07
C ILE A 69 -5.20 1.31 6.12
N TRP A 70 -5.97 1.18 7.20
CA TRP A 70 -5.88 2.08 8.35
C TRP A 70 -4.56 1.90 9.12
N ALA A 71 -3.98 3.03 9.50
CA ALA A 71 -2.87 3.19 10.45
C ALA A 71 -3.07 4.47 11.26
N PHE A 72 -2.08 4.86 12.07
CA PHE A 72 -2.04 6.18 12.68
C PHE A 72 -0.60 6.66 12.86
N VAL A 73 -0.44 7.97 12.97
CA VAL A 73 0.85 8.64 13.18
C VAL A 73 0.81 9.45 14.48
N GLY A 74 1.84 9.26 15.31
CA GLY A 74 1.96 9.93 16.59
C GLY A 74 0.98 9.44 17.64
N LYS A 75 -0.29 9.71 17.45
CA LYS A 75 -1.41 9.32 18.31
C LYS A 75 -2.64 8.94 17.47
N LYS A 76 -3.61 8.21 18.01
CA LYS A 76 -4.89 7.93 17.33
C LYS A 76 -5.74 9.20 17.27
N SER A 77 -6.63 9.31 16.28
CA SER A 77 -7.48 10.49 16.07
C SER A 77 -8.24 10.92 17.32
N LYS A 78 -8.73 9.98 18.13
CA LYS A 78 -9.42 10.29 19.38
C LYS A 78 -8.57 11.00 20.45
N ASN A 79 -7.25 11.03 20.28
CA ASN A 79 -6.27 11.64 21.20
C ASN A 79 -5.56 12.86 20.56
N VAL A 80 -5.99 13.28 19.37
CA VAL A 80 -5.47 14.49 18.70
C VAL A 80 -6.01 15.71 19.44
N GLN A 81 -5.15 16.69 19.71
CA GLN A 81 -5.46 17.94 20.37
C GLN A 81 -5.60 19.06 19.35
N GLU A 82 -6.12 20.20 19.74
CA GLU A 82 -6.34 21.36 18.86
C GLU A 82 -5.02 21.96 18.30
N ASP A 83 -3.92 21.85 19.05
CA ASP A 83 -2.58 22.31 18.67
C ASP A 83 -1.80 21.32 17.79
N ASP A 84 -2.31 20.12 17.59
CA ASP A 84 -1.69 19.15 16.69
C ASP A 84 -1.96 19.50 15.21
N ASP A 85 -0.97 19.29 14.37
CA ASP A 85 -1.18 19.32 12.90
C ASP A 85 -2.01 18.10 12.47
N TRP A 86 -3.33 18.32 12.34
CA TRP A 86 -4.28 17.29 11.93
C TRP A 86 -3.89 16.58 10.64
N SER A 87 -3.25 17.26 9.69
CA SER A 87 -2.86 16.67 8.41
C SER A 87 -1.79 15.59 8.58
N ARG A 88 -0.96 15.67 9.60
CA ARG A 88 0.22 14.85 9.85
C ARG A 88 0.05 13.83 10.99
N VAL A 89 -0.79 14.15 11.98
CA VAL A 89 -1.01 13.36 13.21
C VAL A 89 -2.41 12.74 13.20
N GLY A 90 -2.61 11.67 13.96
CA GLY A 90 -3.87 10.93 14.01
C GLY A 90 -3.95 9.83 12.95
N ASP A 91 -5.17 9.41 12.65
CA ASP A 91 -5.41 8.32 11.71
C ASP A 91 -4.94 8.70 10.29
N GLN A 92 -4.29 7.75 9.64
CA GLN A 92 -3.80 7.83 8.28
C GLN A 92 -4.18 6.54 7.57
N TYR A 93 -4.47 6.65 6.29
CA TYR A 93 -4.86 5.52 5.46
C TYR A 93 -3.88 5.38 4.30
N THR A 94 -3.55 4.16 3.95
CA THR A 94 -2.86 3.85 2.71
C THR A 94 -3.89 3.32 1.74
N PHE A 95 -4.22 4.11 0.73
CA PHE A 95 -5.04 3.72 -0.41
C PHE A 95 -4.19 2.85 -1.33
N VAL A 96 -4.70 1.73 -1.76
CA VAL A 96 -3.98 0.74 -2.56
C VAL A 96 -4.83 0.32 -3.75
N ALA A 97 -4.26 0.37 -4.95
CA ALA A 97 -4.81 -0.25 -6.14
C ALA A 97 -4.04 -1.53 -6.44
N LEU A 98 -4.72 -2.62 -6.73
CA LEU A 98 -4.12 -3.92 -7.04
C LEU A 98 -4.76 -4.51 -8.29
N ASP A 99 -3.94 -4.91 -9.25
CA ASP A 99 -4.35 -5.77 -10.35
C ASP A 99 -4.45 -7.23 -9.85
N PRO A 100 -5.64 -7.82 -9.80
CA PRO A 100 -5.82 -9.18 -9.29
C PRO A 100 -5.23 -10.26 -10.20
N GLU A 101 -4.89 -9.96 -11.46
CA GLU A 101 -4.28 -10.91 -12.40
C GLU A 101 -2.77 -10.96 -12.20
N THR A 102 -2.09 -9.86 -12.40
CA THR A 102 -0.63 -9.78 -12.30
C THR A 102 -0.12 -9.60 -10.88
N LYS A 103 -1.02 -9.30 -9.91
CA LYS A 103 -0.71 -8.91 -8.53
C LYS A 103 0.05 -7.58 -8.43
N LEU A 104 0.18 -6.84 -9.51
CA LEU A 104 0.83 -5.53 -9.52
C LEU A 104 0.05 -4.54 -8.64
N ILE A 105 0.78 -3.72 -7.91
CA ILE A 105 0.24 -2.53 -7.24
C ILE A 105 0.69 -1.31 -8.04
N PRO A 106 -0.14 -0.85 -9.00
CA PRO A 106 0.24 0.26 -9.89
C PRO A 106 0.27 1.61 -9.17
N SER A 107 -0.59 1.82 -8.19
CA SER A 107 -0.73 3.08 -7.46
C SER A 107 -1.05 2.85 -6.00
N TYR A 108 -0.57 3.75 -5.15
CA TYR A 108 -0.91 3.86 -3.72
C TYR A 108 -0.74 5.30 -3.25
N THR A 109 -1.47 5.68 -2.21
CA THR A 109 -1.36 7.02 -1.61
C THR A 109 -1.55 6.95 -0.10
N VAL A 110 -0.70 7.64 0.67
CA VAL A 110 -0.83 7.74 2.13
C VAL A 110 -1.39 9.10 2.50
N GLY A 111 -2.53 9.11 3.17
CA GLY A 111 -3.18 10.36 3.62
C GLY A 111 -4.37 10.12 4.54
N LYS A 112 -5.14 11.19 4.77
CA LYS A 112 -6.41 11.12 5.49
C LYS A 112 -7.48 10.44 4.63
N ARG A 113 -8.49 9.80 5.24
CA ARG A 113 -9.65 9.24 4.51
C ARG A 113 -10.61 10.35 4.11
N THR A 114 -10.22 11.10 3.10
CA THR A 114 -10.96 12.26 2.57
C THR A 114 -11.11 12.17 1.06
N THR A 115 -12.06 12.92 0.51
CA THR A 115 -12.24 13.05 -0.94
C THR A 115 -10.97 13.55 -1.64
N TYR A 116 -10.24 14.49 -1.01
CA TYR A 116 -8.98 15.00 -1.56
C TYR A 116 -7.92 13.90 -1.75
N THR A 117 -7.72 13.06 -0.75
CA THR A 117 -6.76 11.93 -0.85
C THR A 117 -7.22 10.90 -1.86
N ALA A 118 -8.53 10.57 -1.88
CA ALA A 118 -9.11 9.69 -2.88
C ALA A 118 -8.90 10.22 -4.30
N GLN A 119 -9.15 11.51 -4.53
CA GLN A 119 -8.93 12.14 -5.84
C GLN A 119 -7.45 12.09 -6.25
N THR A 120 -6.53 12.40 -5.33
CA THR A 120 -5.09 12.30 -5.60
C THR A 120 -4.69 10.88 -6.01
N PHE A 121 -5.18 9.87 -5.26
CA PHE A 121 -4.92 8.46 -5.52
C PHE A 121 -5.48 8.00 -6.87
N ILE A 122 -6.74 8.34 -7.17
CA ILE A 122 -7.40 7.91 -8.41
C ILE A 122 -6.83 8.65 -9.62
N ASN A 123 -6.46 9.93 -9.50
CA ASN A 123 -5.75 10.64 -10.57
C ASN A 123 -4.39 10.01 -10.90
N ASP A 124 -3.63 9.61 -9.87
CA ASP A 124 -2.37 8.90 -10.07
C ASP A 124 -2.61 7.57 -10.78
N LEU A 125 -3.60 6.77 -10.32
CA LEU A 125 -3.97 5.51 -10.96
C LEU A 125 -4.34 5.72 -12.44
N ALA A 126 -5.20 6.68 -12.73
CA ALA A 126 -5.64 6.99 -14.11
C ALA A 126 -4.46 7.36 -15.02
N SER A 127 -3.52 8.16 -14.51
CA SER A 127 -2.32 8.58 -15.26
C SER A 127 -1.38 7.44 -15.63
N ARG A 128 -1.55 6.26 -15.03
CA ARG A 128 -0.71 5.08 -15.25
C ARG A 128 -1.30 4.09 -16.25
N MET A 129 -2.62 4.16 -16.49
CA MET A 129 -3.33 3.22 -17.35
C MET A 129 -3.35 3.72 -18.81
N ARG A 130 -3.18 2.80 -19.76
CA ARG A 130 -3.28 3.09 -21.19
C ARG A 130 -4.60 2.62 -21.81
N ASN A 131 -5.34 1.77 -21.15
CA ASN A 131 -6.57 1.15 -21.64
C ASN A 131 -7.74 1.39 -20.68
N ARG A 132 -8.96 1.15 -21.16
CA ARG A 132 -10.15 1.08 -20.33
C ARG A 132 -9.99 -0.06 -19.32
N ILE A 133 -10.34 0.19 -18.06
CA ILE A 133 -10.22 -0.79 -16.98
C ILE A 133 -11.55 -0.95 -16.25
N GLN A 134 -11.73 -2.10 -15.58
CA GLN A 134 -12.78 -2.26 -14.59
C GLN A 134 -12.20 -2.03 -13.19
N ILE A 135 -12.85 -1.15 -12.40
CA ILE A 135 -12.49 -0.91 -11.00
C ILE A 135 -13.55 -1.51 -10.08
N SER A 136 -13.11 -2.17 -9.02
CA SER A 136 -13.96 -2.65 -7.93
C SER A 136 -13.49 -2.06 -6.60
N SER A 137 -14.42 -1.57 -5.77
CA SER A 137 -14.13 -1.08 -4.42
C SER A 137 -15.17 -1.51 -3.42
N ASP A 138 -14.91 -1.21 -2.14
CA ASP A 138 -15.96 -1.16 -1.12
C ASP A 138 -16.87 0.09 -1.30
N GLY A 139 -17.82 0.26 -0.39
CA GLY A 139 -18.77 1.38 -0.40
C GLY A 139 -18.19 2.73 0.04
N PHE A 140 -16.91 3.02 -0.11
CA PHE A 140 -16.36 4.34 0.22
C PHE A 140 -16.88 5.42 -0.75
N ALA A 141 -17.86 6.21 -0.32
CA ALA A 141 -18.60 7.14 -1.14
C ALA A 141 -17.77 8.09 -2.04
N PRO A 142 -16.60 8.61 -1.63
CA PRO A 142 -15.77 9.46 -2.52
C PRO A 142 -15.31 8.79 -3.82
N TYR A 143 -15.22 7.46 -3.88
CA TYR A 143 -14.73 6.77 -5.09
C TYR A 143 -15.62 7.00 -6.32
N CYS A 144 -16.93 7.00 -6.18
CA CYS A 144 -17.82 7.18 -7.32
C CYS A 144 -17.51 8.48 -8.07
N HIS A 145 -17.46 9.60 -7.38
CA HIS A 145 -17.15 10.89 -7.97
C HIS A 145 -15.70 11.00 -8.46
N THR A 146 -14.72 10.52 -7.68
CA THR A 146 -13.30 10.65 -8.04
C THR A 146 -12.91 9.79 -9.22
N ILE A 147 -13.48 8.58 -9.35
CA ILE A 147 -13.28 7.68 -10.49
C ILE A 147 -13.92 8.29 -11.76
N ALA A 148 -15.17 8.76 -11.66
CA ALA A 148 -15.83 9.43 -12.79
C ALA A 148 -15.03 10.64 -13.29
N THR A 149 -14.47 11.44 -12.37
CA THR A 149 -13.69 12.64 -12.71
C THR A 149 -12.36 12.29 -13.38
N ALA A 150 -11.65 11.26 -12.87
CA ALA A 150 -10.30 10.95 -13.35
C ALA A 150 -10.28 10.13 -14.65
N PHE A 151 -11.21 9.20 -14.81
CA PHE A 151 -11.25 8.27 -15.94
C PHE A 151 -12.28 8.66 -17.02
N GLY A 152 -13.30 9.48 -16.68
CA GLY A 152 -14.40 9.80 -17.57
C GLY A 152 -15.10 8.53 -18.06
N GLN A 153 -15.14 8.34 -19.38
CA GLN A 153 -15.74 7.16 -20.02
C GLN A 153 -14.77 5.97 -20.17
N GLN A 154 -13.54 6.08 -19.69
CA GLN A 154 -12.50 5.04 -19.84
C GLN A 154 -12.48 4.05 -18.67
N VAL A 155 -13.60 3.86 -17.99
CA VAL A 155 -13.72 2.97 -16.84
C VAL A 155 -15.08 2.30 -16.78
N ASP A 156 -15.09 1.08 -16.27
CA ASP A 156 -16.26 0.40 -15.74
C ASP A 156 -16.09 0.29 -14.24
N TYR A 157 -17.06 0.74 -13.46
CA TYR A 157 -16.91 0.79 -12.01
C TYR A 157 -18.12 0.19 -11.30
N ALA A 158 -17.83 -0.72 -10.38
CA ALA A 158 -18.82 -1.31 -9.49
C ALA A 158 -18.31 -1.36 -8.05
N THR A 159 -19.25 -1.33 -7.11
CA THR A 159 -18.99 -1.55 -5.70
C THR A 159 -19.43 -2.93 -5.24
N ILE A 160 -18.80 -3.42 -4.17
CA ILE A 160 -19.21 -4.61 -3.45
C ILE A 160 -19.26 -4.34 -1.95
N VAL A 161 -20.45 -4.31 -1.41
CA VAL A 161 -20.70 -4.11 0.03
C VAL A 161 -20.94 -5.47 0.68
N LYS A 162 -20.20 -5.77 1.73
CA LYS A 162 -20.32 -7.02 2.50
C LYS A 162 -21.14 -6.78 3.74
N GLU A 163 -22.20 -7.55 3.91
CA GLU A 163 -22.94 -7.60 5.16
C GLU A 163 -22.35 -8.67 6.09
N TYR A 164 -22.17 -8.32 7.35
CA TYR A 164 -21.57 -9.19 8.34
C TYR A 164 -22.59 -9.59 9.42
N ALA A 165 -22.52 -10.85 9.85
CA ALA A 165 -23.30 -11.34 10.98
C ALA A 165 -22.95 -10.55 12.25
N GLU A 166 -23.96 -10.31 13.11
CA GLU A 166 -23.70 -9.77 14.44
C GLU A 166 -22.76 -10.68 15.22
N THR A 167 -21.69 -10.09 15.77
CA THR A 167 -20.78 -10.83 16.62
C THR A 167 -21.35 -10.89 18.03
N PRO A 168 -21.61 -12.09 18.60
CA PRO A 168 -22.13 -12.21 19.97
C PRO A 168 -21.19 -11.49 20.96
N ALA A 169 -21.79 -10.71 21.88
CA ALA A 169 -21.05 -10.01 22.92
C ALA A 169 -20.17 -10.99 23.74
N GLY A 170 -18.88 -10.69 23.85
CA GLY A 170 -17.91 -11.44 24.67
C GLY A 170 -17.20 -12.61 24.00
N ARG A 171 -17.60 -13.06 22.81
CA ARG A 171 -16.89 -14.09 22.04
C ARG A 171 -16.29 -13.50 20.75
N GLY A 172 -15.03 -13.83 20.47
CA GLY A 172 -14.48 -13.62 19.14
C GLY A 172 -13.85 -12.24 18.87
N ARG A 173 -13.30 -11.57 19.89
CA ARG A 173 -12.63 -10.26 19.74
C ARG A 173 -11.56 -10.23 18.61
N TYR A 174 -11.10 -11.40 18.20
CA TYR A 174 -10.11 -11.59 17.14
C TYR A 174 -10.59 -12.46 15.96
N SER A 175 -11.81 -12.99 16.03
CA SER A 175 -12.38 -13.72 14.91
C SER A 175 -13.05 -12.74 13.96
N PRO A 176 -12.80 -12.82 12.64
CA PRO A 176 -13.52 -11.99 11.69
C PRO A 176 -15.01 -12.35 11.73
N PRO A 177 -15.92 -11.37 11.67
CA PRO A 177 -17.35 -11.65 11.56
C PRO A 177 -17.61 -12.44 10.26
N LYS A 178 -18.60 -13.34 10.31
CA LYS A 178 -18.99 -14.13 9.13
C LYS A 178 -19.73 -13.21 8.15
N VAL A 179 -19.33 -13.22 6.88
CA VAL A 179 -20.06 -12.56 5.81
C VAL A 179 -21.38 -13.31 5.59
N ILE A 180 -22.51 -12.59 5.59
CA ILE A 180 -23.86 -13.15 5.39
C ILE A 180 -24.27 -13.00 3.92
N SER A 181 -24.03 -11.83 3.35
CA SER A 181 -24.43 -11.48 1.98
C SER A 181 -23.46 -10.52 1.34
N TYR A 182 -23.59 -10.39 0.03
CA TYR A 182 -22.87 -9.43 -0.80
C TYR A 182 -23.89 -8.65 -1.60
N GLU A 183 -23.79 -7.33 -1.57
CA GLU A 183 -24.51 -6.45 -2.47
C GLU A 183 -23.52 -5.85 -3.46
N LYS A 184 -23.76 -6.05 -4.75
CA LYS A 184 -22.97 -5.48 -5.83
C LYS A 184 -23.80 -4.48 -6.60
N GLU A 185 -23.23 -3.32 -6.87
CA GLU A 185 -23.88 -2.24 -7.60
C GLU A 185 -22.98 -1.74 -8.73
N ASP A 186 -23.52 -1.66 -9.94
CA ASP A 186 -22.85 -1.04 -11.09
C ASP A 186 -23.10 0.47 -11.04
N LEU A 187 -22.03 1.26 -11.09
CA LEU A 187 -22.08 2.70 -10.91
C LEU A 187 -21.65 3.48 -12.15
N ILE A 188 -20.70 2.97 -12.94
CA ILE A 188 -20.21 3.61 -14.15
C ILE A 188 -19.95 2.56 -15.23
N GLY A 189 -20.41 2.81 -16.44
CA GLY A 189 -20.19 1.95 -17.60
C GLY A 189 -20.98 0.65 -17.54
N THR A 190 -20.35 -0.45 -17.94
CA THR A 190 -20.95 -1.80 -17.98
C THR A 190 -19.97 -2.81 -17.40
N PRO A 191 -19.77 -2.79 -16.07
CA PRO A 191 -18.84 -3.71 -15.43
C PRO A 191 -19.30 -5.18 -15.53
N ASP A 192 -18.37 -6.09 -15.71
CA ASP A 192 -18.63 -7.53 -15.55
C ASP A 192 -18.85 -7.82 -14.07
N MET A 193 -20.10 -8.04 -13.68
CA MET A 193 -20.50 -8.24 -12.28
C MET A 193 -19.94 -9.53 -11.67
N ASP A 194 -19.58 -10.53 -12.47
CA ASP A 194 -18.96 -11.76 -11.99
C ASP A 194 -17.52 -11.51 -11.52
N LEU A 195 -16.86 -10.54 -12.12
CA LEU A 195 -15.48 -10.13 -11.78
C LEU A 195 -15.41 -9.07 -10.67
N VAL A 196 -16.53 -8.52 -10.22
CA VAL A 196 -16.55 -7.53 -9.12
C VAL A 196 -16.17 -8.19 -7.80
N SER A 197 -15.04 -7.78 -7.24
CA SER A 197 -14.45 -8.31 -6.01
C SER A 197 -13.48 -7.30 -5.38
N THR A 198 -13.26 -7.42 -4.06
CA THR A 198 -12.19 -6.76 -3.31
C THR A 198 -11.29 -7.76 -2.58
N SER A 199 -11.46 -9.05 -2.85
CA SER A 199 -10.83 -10.12 -2.06
C SER A 199 -9.31 -10.16 -2.21
N TYR A 200 -8.79 -9.82 -3.38
CA TYR A 200 -7.33 -9.81 -3.62
C TYR A 200 -6.65 -8.64 -2.95
N VAL A 201 -7.22 -7.43 -3.03
CA VAL A 201 -6.67 -6.25 -2.36
C VAL A 201 -6.77 -6.39 -0.84
N GLU A 202 -7.87 -6.92 -0.29
CA GLU A 202 -8.01 -7.21 1.14
C GLU A 202 -6.96 -8.23 1.62
N ARG A 203 -6.72 -9.31 0.86
CA ARG A 203 -5.66 -10.26 1.16
C ARG A 203 -4.26 -9.64 1.06
N SER A 204 -4.04 -8.76 0.09
CA SER A 204 -2.80 -7.99 -0.03
C SER A 204 -2.60 -7.09 1.19
N ASN A 205 -3.65 -6.43 1.68
CA ASN A 205 -3.63 -5.60 2.87
C ASN A 205 -3.18 -6.38 4.12
N LEU A 206 -3.59 -7.65 4.25
CA LEU A 206 -3.07 -8.53 5.31
C LEU A 206 -1.56 -8.76 5.16
N SER A 207 -1.09 -9.05 3.95
CA SER A 207 0.33 -9.26 3.66
C SER A 207 1.16 -8.00 3.94
N ILE A 208 0.66 -6.83 3.55
CA ILE A 208 1.30 -5.53 3.85
C ILE A 208 1.46 -5.34 5.36
N ARG A 209 0.44 -5.68 6.16
CA ARG A 209 0.52 -5.60 7.64
C ARG A 209 1.56 -6.55 8.25
N MET A 210 1.79 -7.70 7.63
CA MET A 210 2.78 -8.68 8.11
C MET A 210 4.22 -8.20 7.83
N HIS A 211 4.47 -7.61 6.68
CA HIS A 211 5.81 -7.19 6.24
C HIS A 211 6.13 -5.73 6.62
N CYS A 212 5.14 -4.87 6.75
CA CYS A 212 5.35 -3.51 7.23
C CYS A 212 5.03 -3.40 8.71
N ARG A 213 6.06 -3.45 9.57
CA ARG A 213 5.92 -3.41 11.03
C ARG A 213 5.08 -2.23 11.53
N ARG A 214 5.09 -1.10 10.82
CA ARG A 214 4.35 0.12 11.18
C ARG A 214 2.84 -0.03 11.09
N LEU A 215 2.36 -0.98 10.30
CA LEU A 215 0.94 -1.29 10.08
C LEU A 215 0.45 -2.46 10.95
N THR A 216 1.33 -3.09 11.74
CA THR A 216 0.94 -4.18 12.65
C THR A 216 0.04 -3.63 13.76
N ARG A 217 -1.16 -4.20 13.88
CA ARG A 217 -2.14 -3.82 14.91
C ARG A 217 -1.69 -4.23 16.31
N LEU A 218 -2.19 -3.54 17.33
CA LEU A 218 -1.98 -3.84 18.75
C LEU A 218 -0.50 -3.85 19.17
N THR A 219 0.33 -3.04 18.53
CA THR A 219 1.76 -2.88 18.87
C THR A 219 2.14 -1.39 18.94
N ASN A 220 3.25 -1.10 19.63
CA ASN A 220 3.83 0.25 19.71
C ASN A 220 4.74 0.58 18.50
N ALA A 221 4.55 -0.11 17.36
CA ALA A 221 5.40 0.03 16.19
C ALA A 221 4.93 1.11 15.20
N PHE A 222 3.88 1.86 15.52
CA PHE A 222 3.35 2.94 14.71
C PHE A 222 4.38 4.04 14.41
N SER A 223 4.20 4.75 13.32
CA SER A 223 5.06 5.88 12.93
C SER A 223 4.82 7.09 13.84
N LYS A 224 5.89 7.73 14.31
CA LYS A 224 5.80 9.00 15.02
C LYS A 224 5.79 10.22 14.08
N LYS A 225 6.21 10.03 12.82
CA LYS A 225 6.25 11.04 11.77
C LYS A 225 5.63 10.49 10.50
N LEU A 226 4.85 11.31 9.80
CA LEU A 226 4.15 10.93 8.56
C LEU A 226 5.15 10.54 7.46
N GLU A 227 6.27 11.26 7.35
CA GLU A 227 7.32 10.97 6.36
C GLU A 227 7.87 9.54 6.52
N ASN A 228 8.00 9.07 7.76
CA ASN A 228 8.47 7.71 8.01
C ASN A 228 7.41 6.65 7.67
N LEU A 229 6.13 6.98 7.74
CA LEU A 229 5.07 6.10 7.26
C LEU A 229 5.09 6.03 5.74
N LYS A 230 5.12 7.18 5.06
CA LYS A 230 5.20 7.27 3.59
C LYS A 230 6.42 6.50 3.08
N ALA A 231 7.61 6.80 3.61
CA ALA A 231 8.85 6.11 3.24
C ALA A 231 8.78 4.57 3.43
N ALA A 232 8.10 4.10 4.48
CA ALA A 232 7.94 2.66 4.66
C ALA A 232 7.02 2.04 3.59
N MET A 233 6.01 2.77 3.13
CA MET A 233 5.13 2.33 2.03
C MET A 233 5.86 2.37 0.69
N ASP A 234 6.59 3.44 0.38
CA ASP A 234 7.37 3.58 -0.84
C ASP A 234 8.38 2.43 -0.97
N LEU A 235 9.12 2.14 0.10
CA LEU A 235 10.07 1.04 0.15
C LEU A 235 9.38 -0.33 -0.01
N TYR A 236 8.26 -0.54 0.68
CA TYR A 236 7.54 -1.80 0.63
C TYR A 236 6.94 -2.07 -0.74
N PHE A 237 6.25 -1.10 -1.36
CA PHE A 237 5.60 -1.32 -2.66
C PHE A 237 6.62 -1.50 -3.80
N CYS A 238 7.74 -0.80 -3.74
CA CYS A 238 8.85 -1.05 -4.68
C CYS A 238 9.40 -2.48 -4.52
N PHE A 239 9.67 -2.91 -3.29
CA PHE A 239 10.09 -4.30 -3.01
C PHE A 239 9.04 -5.31 -3.48
N TYR A 240 7.77 -5.10 -3.18
CA TYR A 240 6.68 -5.99 -3.55
C TYR A 240 6.56 -6.16 -5.06
N ASN A 241 6.57 -5.05 -5.80
CA ASN A 241 6.41 -5.06 -7.25
C ASN A 241 7.63 -5.59 -8.00
N PHE A 242 8.85 -5.30 -7.54
CA PHE A 242 10.05 -5.49 -8.34
C PHE A 242 11.05 -6.52 -7.81
N VAL A 243 10.99 -6.88 -6.52
CA VAL A 243 11.97 -7.76 -5.88
C VAL A 243 11.35 -9.08 -5.44
N ARG A 244 10.18 -9.00 -4.79
CA ARG A 244 9.56 -10.15 -4.17
C ARG A 244 8.88 -11.05 -5.21
N PHE A 245 9.28 -12.33 -5.24
CA PHE A 245 8.56 -13.35 -6.01
C PHE A 245 7.22 -13.67 -5.36
N HIS A 246 6.17 -13.55 -6.12
CA HIS A 246 4.82 -13.87 -5.66
C HIS A 246 4.51 -15.34 -5.97
N ARG A 247 4.13 -16.12 -4.94
CA ARG A 247 4.00 -17.58 -5.05
C ARG A 247 2.99 -18.02 -6.13
N ALA A 248 1.90 -17.28 -6.31
CA ALA A 248 0.85 -17.66 -7.26
C ALA A 248 1.27 -17.46 -8.73
N ILE A 249 2.07 -16.45 -9.02
CA ILE A 249 2.54 -16.12 -10.38
C ILE A 249 3.98 -16.56 -10.65
N ARG A 250 4.71 -17.02 -9.63
CA ARG A 250 6.10 -17.54 -9.69
C ARG A 250 7.15 -16.55 -10.21
N CYS A 251 6.82 -15.28 -10.25
CA CYS A 251 7.71 -14.17 -10.61
C CYS A 251 7.35 -12.93 -9.78
N THR A 252 7.96 -11.77 -10.06
CA THR A 252 7.54 -10.52 -9.44
C THR A 252 6.31 -9.95 -10.16
N PRO A 253 5.43 -9.20 -9.47
CA PRO A 253 4.29 -8.54 -10.13
C PRO A 253 4.66 -7.69 -11.34
N ALA A 254 5.79 -6.98 -11.29
CA ALA A 254 6.28 -6.18 -12.42
C ALA A 254 6.74 -7.03 -13.61
N MET A 255 7.20 -8.26 -13.37
CA MET A 255 7.53 -9.21 -14.44
C MET A 255 6.25 -9.77 -15.07
N GLU A 256 5.28 -10.17 -14.28
CA GLU A 256 4.00 -10.69 -14.77
C GLU A 256 3.24 -9.64 -15.58
N ALA A 257 3.27 -8.38 -15.13
CA ALA A 257 2.68 -7.26 -15.87
C ALA A 257 3.48 -6.83 -17.11
N GLY A 258 4.60 -7.49 -17.43
CA GLY A 258 5.45 -7.15 -18.58
C GLY A 258 6.23 -5.83 -18.44
N VAL A 259 6.25 -5.25 -17.24
CA VAL A 259 6.95 -3.97 -16.96
C VAL A 259 8.47 -4.16 -16.90
N LYS A 260 8.90 -5.30 -16.39
CA LYS A 260 10.33 -5.66 -16.33
C LYS A 260 10.54 -7.12 -16.72
N LYS A 261 11.70 -7.41 -17.31
CA LYS A 261 12.07 -8.78 -17.72
C LYS A 261 12.71 -9.58 -16.57
N THR A 262 13.31 -8.91 -15.60
CA THR A 262 14.04 -9.53 -14.50
C THR A 262 13.72 -8.88 -13.16
N ALA A 263 13.75 -9.68 -12.10
CA ALA A 263 13.60 -9.16 -10.74
C ALA A 263 14.81 -8.29 -10.34
N LEU A 264 14.55 -7.30 -9.50
CA LEU A 264 15.59 -6.57 -8.79
C LEU A 264 15.98 -7.32 -7.51
N SER A 265 17.15 -6.99 -6.98
CA SER A 265 17.60 -7.38 -5.65
C SER A 265 17.39 -6.24 -4.64
N ILE A 266 17.41 -6.54 -3.34
CA ILE A 266 17.44 -5.49 -2.30
C ILE A 266 18.72 -4.64 -2.43
N GLY A 267 19.82 -5.25 -2.91
CA GLY A 267 21.03 -4.52 -3.23
C GLY A 267 20.80 -3.42 -4.26
N ASP A 268 20.04 -3.71 -5.33
CA ASP A 268 19.72 -2.72 -6.36
C ASP A 268 18.91 -1.54 -5.78
N LEU A 269 17.95 -1.82 -4.86
CA LEU A 269 17.21 -0.75 -4.18
C LEU A 269 18.11 0.17 -3.35
N VAL A 270 19.13 -0.40 -2.69
CA VAL A 270 20.12 0.37 -1.92
C VAL A 270 21.01 1.18 -2.82
N ASP A 271 21.43 0.63 -3.97
CA ASP A 271 22.30 1.29 -4.94
C ASP A 271 21.62 2.44 -5.68
N MET A 272 20.28 2.37 -5.89
CA MET A 272 19.50 3.49 -6.44
C MET A 272 19.60 4.77 -5.58
N ALA A 273 19.93 4.63 -4.28
CA ALA A 273 20.04 5.74 -3.32
C ALA A 273 21.50 6.13 -3.00
N ALA A 274 22.46 5.64 -3.78
CA ALA A 274 23.89 5.88 -3.55
C ALA A 274 24.35 7.30 -3.93
#